data_07f7f36363c45fe81ce8b91f55b264c8
#
_entry.id   07f7f36363c45fe81ce8b91f55b264c8
#
_cell.length_a   1.000
_cell.length_b   1.000
_cell.length_c   1.000
_cell.angle_alpha   90.00
_cell.angle_beta   90.00
_cell.angle_gamma   90.00
#
_symmetry.space_group_name_H-M   'P 1'
#
loop_
_entity.id
_entity.type
_entity.pdbx_description
1 polymer ?
#
loop_
_entity_poly.entity_id
_entity_poly.type
_entity_poly.pdbx_seq_one_letter_code
_entity_poly.pdbx_strand_id
1 'polypeptide(L)'
;QDGLADFPKLKLIGKEKLDRKYDGVETVGFIPVTQLMKEIEKATFCVLPLQSFNYSFGQMTLLQQMLLKKAVIAANVPSLRDYVTDEQDCLLYEPENAEELAEQMDRLIKDPEFSRRLGENAMQSVREKWNEKRMAQDIWEFCREIVE
;
A
#
# COMPACT_ATOMS: atom_id res chain seq x y z
N GLN A 1 -13.53 27.26 -23.79
CA GLN A 1 -12.23 26.54 -23.66
C GLN A 1 -12.18 25.99 -22.27
N ASP A 2 -12.48 24.72 -22.22
CA ASP A 2 -12.98 24.02 -21.04
C ASP A 2 -11.80 23.52 -20.23
N GLY A 3 -11.57 24.15 -19.10
CA GLY A 3 -10.76 23.59 -18.03
C GLY A 3 -11.49 22.36 -17.47
N LEU A 4 -11.35 21.23 -18.13
CA LEU A 4 -11.59 19.94 -17.49
C LEU A 4 -10.60 19.88 -16.33
N ALA A 5 -11.10 20.07 -15.12
CA ALA A 5 -10.37 19.79 -13.91
C ALA A 5 -9.77 18.38 -14.09
N ASP A 6 -8.46 18.29 -13.92
CA ASP A 6 -7.74 17.02 -14.02
C ASP A 6 -8.16 16.17 -12.80
N PHE A 7 -9.28 15.50 -12.93
CA PHE A 7 -9.76 14.60 -11.88
C PHE A 7 -8.70 13.52 -11.64
N PRO A 8 -8.38 13.22 -10.39
CA PRO A 8 -7.44 12.15 -10.09
C PRO A 8 -7.90 10.86 -10.76
N LYS A 9 -7.02 10.25 -11.53
CA LYS A 9 -7.31 8.98 -12.20
C LYS A 9 -7.06 7.85 -11.22
N LEU A 10 -8.08 7.05 -10.95
CA LEU A 10 -7.98 5.84 -10.15
C LEU A 10 -7.81 4.63 -11.07
N LYS A 11 -6.77 3.83 -10.85
CA LYS A 11 -6.60 2.56 -11.53
C LYS A 11 -6.83 1.40 -10.56
N LEU A 12 -7.85 0.59 -10.83
CA LEU A 12 -8.15 -0.63 -10.08
C LEU A 12 -7.52 -1.83 -10.78
N ILE A 13 -6.61 -2.53 -10.10
CA ILE A 13 -5.93 -3.71 -10.63
C ILE A 13 -6.32 -4.93 -9.78
N GLY A 14 -7.01 -5.89 -10.39
CA GLY A 14 -7.47 -7.08 -9.70
C GLY A 14 -8.64 -7.78 -10.39
N LYS A 15 -9.23 -8.76 -9.70
CA LYS A 15 -10.37 -9.53 -10.23
C LYS A 15 -11.68 -8.77 -10.22
N GLU A 16 -11.80 -7.80 -9.34
CA GLU A 16 -13.05 -7.10 -9.11
C GLU A 16 -13.49 -6.36 -10.36
N LYS A 17 -14.77 -6.54 -10.71
CA LYS A 17 -15.42 -5.77 -11.76
C LYS A 17 -16.38 -4.81 -11.10
N LEU A 18 -16.30 -3.56 -11.49
CA LEU A 18 -17.29 -2.57 -11.09
C LEU A 18 -18.63 -2.89 -11.75
N ASP A 19 -19.72 -2.67 -11.03
CA ASP A 19 -21.11 -2.83 -11.50
C ASP A 19 -21.46 -1.87 -12.64
N ARG A 20 -20.75 -0.73 -12.71
CA ARG A 20 -20.88 0.28 -13.73
C ARG A 20 -19.56 0.99 -13.99
N LYS A 21 -19.46 1.75 -15.07
CA LYS A 21 -18.33 2.63 -15.34
C LYS A 21 -18.46 3.92 -14.52
N TYR A 22 -17.35 4.36 -13.98
CA TYR A 22 -17.21 5.63 -13.29
C TYR A 22 -16.17 6.50 -14.01
N ASP A 23 -16.45 7.80 -14.15
CA ASP A 23 -15.52 8.74 -14.77
C ASP A 23 -14.23 8.83 -13.94
N GLY A 24 -13.09 8.79 -14.62
CA GLY A 24 -11.78 8.81 -13.96
C GLY A 24 -11.33 7.48 -13.34
N VAL A 25 -12.14 6.39 -13.47
CA VAL A 25 -11.78 5.07 -12.96
C VAL A 25 -11.49 4.10 -14.10
N GLU A 26 -10.27 3.59 -14.14
CA GLU A 26 -9.83 2.52 -15.05
C GLU A 26 -9.77 1.19 -14.30
N THR A 27 -10.42 0.16 -14.82
CA THR A 27 -10.38 -1.19 -14.25
C THR A 27 -9.49 -2.08 -15.13
N VAL A 28 -8.49 -2.67 -14.53
CA VAL A 28 -7.56 -3.60 -15.20
C VAL A 28 -7.62 -4.94 -14.46
N GLY A 29 -7.77 -6.04 -15.21
CA GLY A 29 -7.74 -7.39 -14.64
C GLY A 29 -6.38 -7.75 -14.03
N PHE A 30 -6.16 -9.04 -13.77
CA PHE A 30 -4.86 -9.50 -13.33
C PHE A 30 -3.78 -9.22 -14.38
N ILE A 31 -2.68 -8.65 -13.92
CA ILE A 31 -1.49 -8.38 -14.72
C ILE A 31 -0.27 -9.09 -14.10
N PRO A 32 0.75 -9.42 -14.90
CA PRO A 32 2.01 -9.95 -14.39
C PRO A 32 2.67 -8.99 -13.38
N VAL A 33 3.39 -9.54 -12.42
CA VAL A 33 4.08 -8.76 -11.37
C VAL A 33 4.98 -7.68 -11.95
N THR A 34 5.69 -7.97 -13.04
CA THR A 34 6.55 -6.98 -13.72
C THR A 34 5.78 -5.78 -14.27
N GLN A 35 4.55 -6.00 -14.72
CA GLN A 35 3.68 -4.93 -15.18
C GLN A 35 3.06 -4.18 -14.00
N LEU A 36 2.67 -4.89 -12.94
CA LEU A 36 2.17 -4.29 -11.70
C LEU A 36 3.20 -3.32 -11.11
N MET A 37 4.47 -3.71 -11.04
CA MET A 37 5.54 -2.85 -10.54
C MET A 37 5.64 -1.54 -11.35
N LYS A 38 5.51 -1.61 -12.68
CA LYS A 38 5.49 -0.40 -13.55
C LYS A 38 4.28 0.49 -13.30
N GLU A 39 3.13 -0.10 -13.02
CA GLU A 39 1.94 0.69 -12.68
C GLU A 39 2.08 1.35 -11.32
N ILE A 40 2.64 0.65 -10.33
CA ILE A 40 2.96 1.22 -9.01
C ILE A 40 3.96 2.39 -9.17
N GLU A 41 5.01 2.23 -9.97
CA GLU A 41 5.99 3.31 -10.22
C GLU A 41 5.36 4.60 -10.76
N LYS A 42 4.33 4.49 -11.59
CA LYS A 42 3.61 5.64 -12.16
C LYS A 42 2.62 6.29 -11.19
N ALA A 43 2.17 5.55 -10.19
CA ALA A 43 1.16 6.04 -9.25
C ALA A 43 1.72 7.16 -8.36
N THR A 44 0.88 8.12 -8.01
CA THR A 44 1.20 9.16 -7.02
C THR A 44 1.24 8.55 -5.62
N PHE A 45 0.26 7.73 -5.29
CA PHE A 45 0.19 6.91 -4.09
C PHE A 45 -0.58 5.62 -4.40
N CYS A 46 -0.55 4.67 -3.48
CA CYS A 46 -1.23 3.38 -3.62
C CYS A 46 -2.28 3.19 -2.53
N VAL A 47 -3.32 2.44 -2.87
CA VAL A 47 -4.36 2.02 -1.93
C VAL A 47 -4.39 0.50 -1.89
N LEU A 48 -4.43 -0.08 -0.69
CA LEU A 48 -4.53 -1.51 -0.46
C LEU A 48 -5.79 -1.83 0.37
N PRO A 49 -6.97 -1.93 -0.28
CA PRO A 49 -8.25 -2.08 0.38
C PRO A 49 -8.54 -3.55 0.69
N LEU A 50 -7.96 -4.06 1.77
CA LEU A 50 -8.14 -5.45 2.19
C LEU A 50 -9.34 -5.61 3.13
N GLN A 51 -10.03 -6.72 2.98
CA GLN A 51 -11.01 -7.17 3.98
C GLN A 51 -10.30 -7.87 5.13
N SER A 52 -10.92 -7.86 6.31
CA SER A 52 -10.37 -8.57 7.46
C SER A 52 -10.65 -10.06 7.36
N PHE A 53 -9.60 -10.88 7.30
CA PHE A 53 -9.65 -12.34 7.29
C PHE A 53 -8.76 -12.94 8.38
N ASN A 54 -9.05 -14.19 8.75
CA ASN A 54 -8.25 -14.93 9.73
C ASN A 54 -6.98 -15.59 9.15
N TYR A 55 -6.51 -15.14 7.99
CA TYR A 55 -5.28 -15.61 7.38
C TYR A 55 -4.45 -14.45 6.83
N SER A 56 -3.18 -14.73 6.67
CA SER A 56 -2.19 -13.71 6.27
C SER A 56 -2.20 -13.52 4.76
N PHE A 57 -2.47 -12.29 4.29
CA PHE A 57 -2.40 -11.92 2.88
C PHE A 57 -2.19 -10.40 2.71
N GLY A 58 -1.76 -10.01 1.52
CA GLY A 58 -1.54 -8.60 1.18
C GLY A 58 -0.14 -8.07 1.49
N GLN A 59 0.65 -8.75 2.32
CA GLN A 59 1.99 -8.31 2.73
C GLN A 59 2.93 -8.09 1.54
N MET A 60 2.94 -9.00 0.57
CA MET A 60 3.80 -8.87 -0.60
C MET A 60 3.48 -7.62 -1.42
N THR A 61 2.19 -7.35 -1.63
CA THR A 61 1.74 -6.15 -2.36
C THR A 61 2.09 -4.89 -1.58
N LEU A 62 1.87 -4.88 -0.26
CA LEU A 62 2.26 -3.78 0.62
C LEU A 62 3.75 -3.48 0.50
N LEU A 63 4.60 -4.49 0.71
CA LEU A 63 6.06 -4.31 0.68
C LEU A 63 6.56 -3.87 -0.70
N GLN A 64 5.96 -4.35 -1.79
CA GLN A 64 6.28 -3.89 -3.14
C GLN A 64 5.95 -2.41 -3.34
N GLN A 65 4.79 -1.95 -2.88
CA GLN A 65 4.39 -0.55 -2.95
C GLN A 65 5.34 0.34 -2.13
N MET A 66 5.63 -0.07 -0.90
CA MET A 66 6.57 0.63 -0.01
C MET A 66 7.99 0.68 -0.57
N LEU A 67 8.49 -0.45 -1.12
CA LEU A 67 9.83 -0.53 -1.71
C LEU A 67 9.99 0.42 -2.91
N LEU A 68 8.94 0.65 -3.67
CA LEU A 68 8.89 1.60 -4.77
C LEU A 68 8.66 3.06 -4.32
N LYS A 69 8.84 3.32 -3.02
CA LYS A 69 8.79 4.66 -2.45
C LYS A 69 7.42 5.33 -2.60
N LYS A 70 6.35 4.54 -2.56
CA LYS A 70 4.99 5.06 -2.64
C LYS A 70 4.41 5.26 -1.25
N ALA A 71 3.72 6.37 -1.06
CA ALA A 71 2.77 6.49 0.03
C ALA A 71 1.69 5.41 -0.15
N VAL A 72 1.38 4.69 0.90
CA VAL A 72 0.38 3.63 0.88
C VAL A 72 -0.71 3.94 1.89
N ILE A 73 -1.95 3.81 1.46
CA ILE A 73 -3.12 3.78 2.32
C ILE A 73 -3.58 2.32 2.39
N ALA A 74 -3.55 1.70 3.56
CA ALA A 74 -3.89 0.30 3.72
C ALA A 74 -5.01 0.11 4.74
N ALA A 75 -5.83 -0.92 4.55
CA ALA A 75 -6.82 -1.31 5.54
C ALA A 75 -6.11 -1.80 6.82
N ASN A 76 -6.61 -1.38 7.98
CA ASN A 76 -6.11 -1.75 9.31
C ASN A 76 -6.47 -3.19 9.66
N VAL A 77 -5.89 -4.15 8.93
CA VAL A 77 -6.11 -5.59 9.12
C VAL A 77 -4.96 -6.24 9.88
N PRO A 78 -5.22 -7.31 10.66
CA PRO A 78 -4.18 -7.97 11.47
C PRO A 78 -2.95 -8.40 10.66
N SER A 79 -3.15 -8.83 9.42
CA SER A 79 -2.06 -9.29 8.55
C SER A 79 -1.05 -8.21 8.14
N LEU A 80 -1.38 -6.93 8.31
CA LEU A 80 -0.52 -5.81 7.92
C LEU A 80 0.04 -5.01 9.10
N ARG A 81 -0.60 -5.08 10.28
CA ARG A 81 -0.24 -4.24 11.45
C ARG A 81 1.21 -4.35 11.88
N ASP A 82 1.79 -5.53 11.77
CA ASP A 82 3.18 -5.76 12.18
C ASP A 82 4.20 -5.19 11.17
N TYR A 83 3.75 -4.87 9.95
CA TYR A 83 4.61 -4.40 8.87
C TYR A 83 4.72 -2.89 8.78
N VAL A 84 3.77 -2.16 9.36
CA VAL A 84 3.65 -0.72 9.19
C VAL A 84 3.39 0.00 10.51
N THR A 85 3.75 1.27 10.52
CA THR A 85 3.43 2.20 11.59
C THR A 85 2.60 3.33 11.01
N ASP A 86 1.34 3.44 11.47
CA ASP A 86 0.42 4.46 11.01
C ASP A 86 1.01 5.86 11.15
N GLU A 87 0.70 6.74 10.20
CA GLU A 87 1.20 8.12 10.09
C GLU A 87 2.72 8.27 9.88
N GLN A 88 3.49 7.18 9.95
CA GLN A 88 4.95 7.20 9.80
C GLN A 88 5.40 6.65 8.44
N ASP A 89 4.98 5.45 8.08
CA ASP A 89 5.38 4.77 6.84
C ASP A 89 4.20 4.21 6.04
N CYS A 90 2.98 4.35 6.57
CA CYS A 90 1.72 3.99 5.93
C CYS A 90 0.62 4.87 6.53
N LEU A 91 -0.50 5.03 5.84
CA LEU A 91 -1.75 5.50 6.41
C LEU A 91 -2.70 4.32 6.55
N LEU A 92 -3.23 4.12 7.74
CA LEU A 92 -4.22 3.09 8.00
C LEU A 92 -5.62 3.67 8.01
N TYR A 93 -6.60 2.88 7.59
CA TYR A 93 -8.02 3.19 7.72
C TYR A 93 -8.77 1.93 8.14
N GLU A 94 -9.90 2.08 8.82
CA GLU A 94 -10.71 0.93 9.25
C GLU A 94 -11.32 0.21 8.04
N PRO A 95 -11.23 -1.14 7.98
CA PRO A 95 -11.81 -1.92 6.88
C PRO A 95 -13.27 -1.57 6.65
N GLU A 96 -13.67 -1.49 5.38
CA GLU A 96 -15.04 -1.14 4.93
C GLU A 96 -15.49 0.30 5.25
N ASN A 97 -14.63 1.13 5.83
CA ASN A 97 -14.90 2.55 6.07
C ASN A 97 -14.49 3.40 4.86
N ALA A 98 -15.42 3.57 3.92
CA ALA A 98 -15.18 4.33 2.70
C ALA A 98 -14.96 5.82 2.95
N GLU A 99 -15.56 6.40 4.00
CA GLU A 99 -15.39 7.80 4.37
C GLU A 99 -13.97 8.07 4.83
N GLU A 100 -13.46 7.26 5.75
CA GLU A 100 -12.08 7.37 6.23
C GLU A 100 -11.06 7.14 5.11
N LEU A 101 -11.29 6.15 4.24
CA LEU A 101 -10.46 5.96 3.06
C LEU A 101 -10.41 7.21 2.18
N ALA A 102 -11.57 7.82 1.92
CA ALA A 102 -11.66 9.03 1.10
C ALA A 102 -10.93 10.21 1.77
N GLU A 103 -11.02 10.37 3.08
CA GLU A 103 -10.29 11.38 3.85
C GLU A 103 -8.77 11.20 3.72
N GLN A 104 -8.26 9.96 3.85
CA GLN A 104 -6.83 9.68 3.70
C GLN A 104 -6.34 9.93 2.26
N MET A 105 -7.15 9.57 1.25
CA MET A 105 -6.84 9.87 -0.16
C MET A 105 -6.77 11.38 -0.39
N ASP A 106 -7.75 12.12 0.09
CA ASP A 106 -7.83 13.58 -0.04
C ASP A 106 -6.64 14.27 0.65
N ARG A 107 -6.22 13.76 1.80
CA ARG A 107 -5.03 14.22 2.52
C ARG A 107 -3.75 14.08 1.68
N LEU A 108 -3.53 12.93 1.05
CA LEU A 108 -2.36 12.72 0.20
C LEU A 108 -2.39 13.55 -1.09
N ILE A 109 -3.59 13.82 -1.62
CA ILE A 109 -3.77 14.68 -2.80
C ILE A 109 -3.47 16.15 -2.46
N LYS A 110 -3.94 16.63 -1.31
CA LYS A 110 -3.77 18.02 -0.87
C LYS A 110 -2.37 18.34 -0.35
N ASP A 111 -1.65 17.34 0.16
CA ASP A 111 -0.29 17.51 0.69
C ASP A 111 0.70 16.56 -0.03
N PRO A 112 1.19 16.94 -1.22
CA PRO A 112 2.18 16.15 -1.95
C PRO A 112 3.50 15.96 -1.21
N GLU A 113 3.88 16.91 -0.35
CA GLU A 113 5.11 16.81 0.43
C GLU A 113 5.00 15.75 1.53
N PHE A 114 3.85 15.71 2.20
CA PHE A 114 3.55 14.64 3.15
C PHE A 114 3.52 13.27 2.45
N SER A 115 2.85 13.18 1.30
CA SER A 115 2.82 11.95 0.48
C SER A 115 4.23 11.49 0.11
N ARG A 116 5.11 12.40 -0.33
CA ARG A 116 6.50 12.09 -0.66
C ARG A 116 7.26 11.58 0.57
N ARG A 117 7.16 12.26 1.70
CA ARG A 117 7.84 11.88 2.95
C ARG A 117 7.37 10.51 3.45
N LEU A 118 6.07 10.24 3.40
CA LEU A 118 5.51 8.95 3.78
C LEU A 118 6.08 7.82 2.91
N GLY A 119 6.17 8.01 1.60
CA GLY A 119 6.78 7.04 0.69
C GLY A 119 8.28 6.83 0.92
N GLU A 120 9.01 7.86 1.29
CA GLU A 120 10.43 7.75 1.66
C GLU A 120 10.61 6.92 2.93
N ASN A 121 9.83 7.19 3.95
CA ASN A 121 9.82 6.42 5.18
C ASN A 121 9.42 4.96 4.95
N ALA A 122 8.39 4.73 4.10
CA ALA A 122 7.95 3.40 3.72
C ALA A 122 9.09 2.58 3.10
N MET A 123 9.80 3.14 2.12
CA MET A 123 10.95 2.47 1.50
C MET A 123 12.07 2.20 2.52
N GLN A 124 12.35 3.13 3.41
CA GLN A 124 13.37 2.95 4.45
C GLN A 124 12.98 1.82 5.41
N SER A 125 11.72 1.77 5.87
CA SER A 125 11.21 0.69 6.72
C SER A 125 11.39 -0.69 6.09
N VAL A 126 11.09 -0.83 4.79
CA VAL A 126 11.29 -2.11 4.09
C VAL A 126 12.75 -2.50 4.04
N ARG A 127 13.63 -1.55 3.68
CA ARG A 127 15.08 -1.81 3.58
C ARG A 127 15.73 -2.18 4.90
N GLU A 128 15.27 -1.62 6.00
CA GLU A 128 15.84 -1.83 7.33
C GLU A 128 15.26 -3.03 8.05
N LYS A 129 13.94 -3.23 7.95
CA LYS A 129 13.20 -4.21 8.77
C LYS A 129 12.79 -5.46 7.99
N TRP A 130 12.40 -5.31 6.72
CA TRP A 130 11.72 -6.37 5.95
C TRP A 130 12.60 -6.84 4.77
N ASN A 131 13.78 -7.34 5.08
CA ASN A 131 14.73 -7.88 4.10
C ASN A 131 15.24 -9.26 4.54
N GLU A 132 15.75 -10.03 3.57
CA GLU A 132 16.23 -11.40 3.79
C GLU A 132 17.33 -11.50 4.86
N LYS A 133 18.23 -10.51 4.91
CA LYS A 133 19.31 -10.50 5.88
C LYS A 133 18.79 -10.35 7.32
N ARG A 134 17.84 -9.44 7.53
CA ARG A 134 17.22 -9.24 8.84
C ARG A 134 16.42 -10.47 9.25
N MET A 135 15.62 -11.03 8.34
CA MET A 135 14.87 -12.26 8.59
C MET A 135 15.79 -13.42 8.99
N ALA A 136 16.90 -13.61 8.28
CA ALA A 136 17.87 -14.65 8.62
C ALA A 136 18.50 -14.45 10.00
N GLN A 137 18.80 -13.19 10.36
CA GLN A 137 19.33 -12.83 11.66
C GLN A 137 18.32 -13.11 12.79
N ASP A 138 17.07 -12.69 12.63
CA ASP A 138 16.02 -12.90 13.63
C ASP A 138 15.76 -14.41 13.85
N ILE A 139 15.74 -15.22 12.78
CA ILE A 139 15.63 -16.68 12.86
C ILE A 139 16.82 -17.29 13.61
N TRP A 140 18.03 -16.84 13.31
CA TRP A 140 19.23 -17.32 13.99
C TRP A 140 19.21 -17.00 15.49
N GLU A 141 18.87 -15.79 15.88
CA GLU A 141 18.75 -15.35 17.27
C GLU A 141 17.69 -16.19 18.01
N PHE A 142 16.50 -16.38 17.41
CA PHE A 142 15.44 -17.20 17.97
C PHE A 142 15.87 -18.67 18.17
N CYS A 143 16.52 -19.28 17.16
CA CYS A 143 17.01 -20.65 17.28
C CYS A 143 18.05 -20.79 18.40
N ARG A 144 18.89 -19.79 18.59
CA ARG A 144 19.92 -19.81 19.63
C ARG A 144 19.30 -19.77 21.05
N GLU A 145 18.26 -18.97 21.24
CA GLU A 145 17.53 -18.87 22.51
C GLU A 145 16.81 -20.18 22.91
N ILE A 146 16.42 -21.00 21.92
CA ILE A 146 15.77 -22.30 22.18
C ILE A 146 16.78 -23.38 22.60
N VAL A 147 18.03 -23.26 22.15
CA VAL A 147 19.07 -24.30 22.36
C VAL A 147 19.89 -24.07 23.62
N GLU A 148 19.89 -22.87 24.18
CA GLU A 148 20.47 -22.55 25.49
C GLU A 148 19.48 -22.88 26.63
#